data_2c17162456a16358f0a45f886402a239
#
_entry.id   2c17162456a16358f0a45f886402a239
#
_cell.length_a   1.000
_cell.length_b   1.000
_cell.length_c   1.000
_cell.angle_alpha   90.00
_cell.angle_beta   90.00
_cell.angle_gamma   90.00
#
_symmetry.space_group_name_H-M   'P 1'
#
loop_
_entity.id
_entity.type
_entity.pdbx_description
1 polymer ?
#
loop_
_entity_poly.entity_id
_entity_poly.type
_entity_poly.pdbx_seq_one_letter_code
_entity_poly.pdbx_strand_id
1 'polypeptide(L)'
;MQFPALPAIPHPLQFKSVTFTALKPGPKLIVLGAVHGNEVSGSKAILKMIAEFEEGARLLQKGQVTFVPITNPLAYNRKQRNGDRNLNRNLTPTDNPVDFEDHVANWLCPLLAAHEVLLDIHSFQKGDVPFALFGPKNNKSKLESFTHEEAERGLALRLGVTRFVDGWLDTYAKGVANRVELLKKTGGSGEGLNTDPRYGMGTTECMRSSGGYAVTLECGQHEDPQGPGVAYRAIENTLIHLGLVEGAAVEAVTDYQHLSLVEVNDKQHFEDQFVRPWSSFDLVRKGELIGIRHNGDEVRASRDGFIVFPNTLSQAGQEWFYIAESNTQP
;
A
#
# COMPACT_ATOMS: atom_id res chain seq x y z
N MET A 1 11.08 20.73 9.04
CA MET A 1 10.96 19.69 10.10
C MET A 1 12.17 18.78 9.99
N GLN A 2 12.82 18.45 11.11
CA GLN A 2 13.97 17.54 11.11
C GLN A 2 13.51 16.12 11.45
N PHE A 3 13.96 15.15 10.69
CA PHE A 3 13.67 13.74 10.93
C PHE A 3 14.90 13.00 11.44
N PRO A 4 14.72 11.98 12.31
CA PRO A 4 15.84 11.19 12.83
C PRO A 4 16.51 10.38 11.72
N ALA A 5 17.78 10.03 11.96
CA ALA A 5 18.49 9.10 11.10
C ALA A 5 17.82 7.72 11.14
N LEU A 6 17.84 7.03 10.01
CA LEU A 6 17.33 5.67 9.94
C LEU A 6 18.28 4.72 10.68
N PRO A 7 17.75 3.80 11.52
CA PRO A 7 18.59 2.86 12.25
C PRO A 7 19.16 1.79 11.32
N ALA A 8 20.35 1.30 11.63
CA ALA A 8 20.80 0.01 11.12
C ALA A 8 20.12 -1.12 11.88
N ILE A 9 19.70 -2.16 11.17
CA ILE A 9 19.15 -3.36 11.81
C ILE A 9 20.26 -4.40 11.94
N PRO A 10 20.60 -4.80 13.19
CA PRO A 10 21.66 -5.79 13.42
C PRO A 10 21.20 -7.20 13.04
N HIS A 11 22.17 -8.09 12.89
CA HIS A 11 21.92 -9.52 12.80
C HIS A 11 22.08 -10.19 14.17
N PRO A 12 21.26 -11.24 14.48
CA PRO A 12 20.15 -11.75 13.67
C PRO A 12 19.03 -10.71 13.52
N LEU A 13 18.27 -10.79 12.42
CA LEU A 13 17.14 -9.89 12.16
C LEU A 13 16.08 -10.03 13.26
N GLN A 14 15.48 -8.92 13.64
CA GLN A 14 14.45 -8.86 14.67
C GLN A 14 13.25 -8.03 14.19
N PHE A 15 12.07 -8.43 14.58
CA PHE A 15 10.85 -7.63 14.42
C PHE A 15 10.70 -6.69 15.61
N LYS A 16 10.35 -5.44 15.34
CA LYS A 16 10.16 -4.43 16.38
C LYS A 16 8.88 -3.65 16.17
N SER A 17 8.08 -3.58 17.22
CA SER A 17 6.97 -2.62 17.36
C SER A 17 7.13 -1.82 18.64
N VAL A 18 6.61 -0.60 18.66
CA VAL A 18 6.56 0.27 19.84
C VAL A 18 5.11 0.64 20.08
N THR A 19 4.61 0.36 21.27
CA THR A 19 3.21 0.56 21.63
C THR A 19 3.06 1.53 22.79
N PHE A 20 2.20 2.52 22.62
CA PHE A 20 1.75 3.42 23.68
C PHE A 20 0.28 3.13 23.96
N THR A 21 -0.07 2.98 25.24
CA THR A 21 -1.43 2.66 25.69
C THR A 21 -1.86 3.67 26.75
N ALA A 22 -3.00 4.32 26.54
CA ALA A 22 -3.59 5.22 27.52
C ALA A 22 -4.41 4.46 28.57
N LEU A 23 -4.67 5.11 29.70
CA LEU A 23 -5.53 4.55 30.76
C LEU A 23 -7.01 4.47 30.33
N LYS A 24 -7.46 5.41 29.48
CA LYS A 24 -8.83 5.43 28.97
C LYS A 24 -8.96 4.50 27.76
N PRO A 25 -9.99 3.68 27.68
CA PRO A 25 -10.30 2.90 26.48
C PRO A 25 -10.54 3.81 25.25
N GLY A 26 -10.21 3.30 24.09
CA GLY A 26 -10.39 4.00 22.82
C GLY A 26 -9.91 3.16 21.64
N PRO A 27 -9.90 3.72 20.42
CA PRO A 27 -9.44 3.02 19.23
C PRO A 27 -8.01 2.50 19.35
N LYS A 28 -7.73 1.40 18.66
CA LYS A 28 -6.39 0.80 18.55
C LYS A 28 -5.87 0.99 17.13
N LEU A 29 -4.92 1.90 16.99
CA LEU A 29 -4.26 2.22 15.72
C LEU A 29 -2.93 1.49 15.61
N ILE A 30 -2.66 0.92 14.44
CA ILE A 30 -1.32 0.47 14.06
C ILE A 30 -0.84 1.26 12.84
N VAL A 31 0.43 1.69 12.84
CA VAL A 31 1.06 2.44 11.76
C VAL A 31 2.28 1.67 11.27
N LEU A 32 2.30 1.33 9.98
CA LEU A 32 3.39 0.59 9.35
C LEU A 32 4.25 1.51 8.47
N GLY A 33 5.57 1.26 8.49
CA GLY A 33 6.52 1.81 7.54
C GLY A 33 7.46 0.72 7.03
N ALA A 34 8.11 0.97 5.89
CA ALA A 34 9.03 0.04 5.25
C ALA A 34 8.49 -1.40 5.14
N VAL A 35 7.26 -1.55 4.70
CA VAL A 35 6.70 -2.82 4.17
C VAL A 35 7.51 -3.24 2.96
N HIS A 36 7.89 -2.29 2.11
CA HIS A 36 8.93 -2.42 1.11
C HIS A 36 10.20 -1.71 1.62
N GLY A 37 11.35 -2.36 1.55
CA GLY A 37 12.55 -1.92 2.26
C GLY A 37 13.18 -0.63 1.75
N ASN A 38 12.92 -0.23 0.51
CA ASN A 38 13.38 1.03 -0.09
C ASN A 38 12.41 2.21 0.13
N GLU A 39 11.25 1.98 0.77
CA GLU A 39 10.21 2.98 1.02
C GLU A 39 10.32 3.53 2.45
N VAL A 40 11.28 4.40 2.68
CA VAL A 40 11.71 4.78 4.03
C VAL A 40 11.12 6.08 4.57
N SER A 41 10.30 6.79 3.80
CA SER A 41 9.66 8.04 4.23
C SER A 41 8.74 7.83 5.44
N GLY A 42 7.94 6.74 5.42
CA GLY A 42 7.11 6.33 6.56
C GLY A 42 7.94 6.00 7.80
N SER A 43 9.06 5.28 7.63
CA SER A 43 9.95 4.95 8.75
C SER A 43 10.49 6.18 9.46
N LYS A 44 10.92 7.20 8.71
CA LYS A 44 11.40 8.48 9.28
C LYS A 44 10.31 9.21 10.07
N ALA A 45 9.09 9.25 9.53
CA ALA A 45 7.95 9.88 10.17
C ALA A 45 7.56 9.15 11.47
N ILE A 46 7.48 7.83 11.42
CA ILE A 46 7.17 6.98 12.57
C ILE A 46 8.20 7.13 13.67
N LEU A 47 9.49 7.09 13.34
CA LEU A 47 10.56 7.26 14.34
C LEU A 47 10.50 8.62 15.02
N LYS A 48 10.17 9.69 14.28
CA LYS A 48 9.95 11.01 14.86
C LYS A 48 8.76 11.01 15.80
N MET A 49 7.65 10.38 15.40
CA MET A 49 6.46 10.29 16.24
C MET A 49 6.72 9.51 17.53
N ILE A 50 7.45 8.40 17.46
CA ILE A 50 7.87 7.64 18.65
C ILE A 50 8.67 8.53 19.61
N ALA A 51 9.66 9.27 19.11
CA ALA A 51 10.45 10.17 19.94
C ALA A 51 9.59 11.22 20.64
N GLU A 52 8.60 11.82 19.95
CA GLU A 52 7.68 12.79 20.56
C GLU A 52 6.83 12.19 21.69
N PHE A 53 6.41 10.93 21.57
CA PHE A 53 5.70 10.23 22.64
C PHE A 53 6.64 9.90 23.82
N GLU A 54 7.86 9.41 23.54
CA GLU A 54 8.85 9.06 24.57
C GLU A 54 9.32 10.28 25.35
N GLU A 55 9.48 11.43 24.69
CA GLU A 55 9.89 12.70 25.30
C GLU A 55 8.73 13.42 26.01
N GLY A 56 7.49 12.91 25.89
CA GLY A 56 6.30 13.55 26.46
C GLY A 56 5.84 14.82 25.72
N ALA A 57 6.39 15.10 24.55
CA ALA A 57 5.96 16.21 23.69
C ALA A 57 4.55 15.93 23.07
N ARG A 58 4.15 14.66 23.03
CA ARG A 58 2.83 14.19 22.59
C ARG A 58 2.28 13.20 23.61
N LEU A 59 1.03 13.38 24.00
CA LEU A 59 0.38 12.57 25.02
C LEU A 59 -0.84 11.83 24.46
N LEU A 60 -0.89 10.52 24.71
CA LEU A 60 -2.04 9.69 24.34
C LEU A 60 -3.18 9.93 25.33
N GLN A 61 -4.36 10.34 24.85
CA GLN A 61 -5.52 10.67 25.66
C GLN A 61 -6.41 9.46 25.96
N LYS A 62 -6.51 8.55 25.01
CA LYS A 62 -7.30 7.30 25.07
C LYS A 62 -6.76 6.27 24.09
N GLY A 63 -7.18 5.02 24.23
CA GLY A 63 -6.88 3.94 23.28
C GLY A 63 -5.42 3.56 23.23
N GLN A 64 -4.97 3.15 22.05
CA GLN A 64 -3.63 2.59 21.84
C GLN A 64 -3.10 2.99 20.46
N VAL A 65 -1.82 3.26 20.37
CA VAL A 65 -1.10 3.34 19.09
C VAL A 65 0.11 2.43 19.10
N THR A 66 0.24 1.62 18.05
CA THR A 66 1.40 0.75 17.81
C THR A 66 2.12 1.22 16.55
N PHE A 67 3.39 1.45 16.65
CA PHE A 67 4.27 1.87 15.56
C PHE A 67 5.19 0.73 15.16
N VAL A 68 5.25 0.45 13.85
CA VAL A 68 6.18 -0.50 13.24
C VAL A 68 7.03 0.27 12.22
N PRO A 69 8.17 0.85 12.62
CA PRO A 69 8.96 1.70 11.73
C PRO A 69 9.54 0.95 10.53
N ILE A 70 9.85 -0.33 10.70
CA ILE A 70 10.46 -1.19 9.69
C ILE A 70 9.76 -2.55 9.74
N THR A 71 8.80 -2.74 8.83
CA THR A 71 7.97 -3.93 8.79
C THR A 71 8.71 -5.12 8.17
N ASN A 72 9.52 -4.89 7.12
CA ASN A 72 10.33 -5.92 6.49
C ASN A 72 11.84 -5.62 6.68
N PRO A 73 12.47 -6.09 7.78
CA PRO A 73 13.87 -5.79 8.06
C PRO A 73 14.85 -6.38 7.05
N LEU A 74 14.52 -7.48 6.38
CA LEU A 74 15.39 -8.06 5.34
C LEU A 74 15.42 -7.16 4.09
N ALA A 75 14.26 -6.78 3.59
CA ALA A 75 14.13 -5.86 2.45
C ALA A 75 14.79 -4.49 2.75
N TYR A 76 14.57 -3.99 3.96
CA TYR A 76 15.15 -2.73 4.43
C TYR A 76 16.70 -2.78 4.45
N ASN A 77 17.32 -3.83 5.01
CA ASN A 77 18.77 -3.97 5.04
C ASN A 77 19.35 -4.10 3.63
N ARG A 78 18.62 -4.74 2.71
CA ARG A 78 18.99 -4.84 1.29
C ARG A 78 18.76 -3.54 0.52
N LYS A 79 18.03 -2.57 1.08
CA LYS A 79 17.55 -1.34 0.42
C LYS A 79 16.80 -1.65 -0.88
N GLN A 80 16.01 -2.69 -0.85
CA GLN A 80 15.24 -3.20 -1.99
C GLN A 80 13.76 -3.23 -1.65
N ARG A 81 12.91 -3.28 -2.67
CA ARG A 81 11.48 -3.43 -2.49
C ARG A 81 11.14 -4.70 -1.71
N ASN A 82 11.73 -5.81 -2.07
CA ASN A 82 11.46 -7.15 -1.54
C ASN A 82 12.64 -7.68 -0.71
N GLY A 83 12.34 -8.52 0.26
CA GLY A 83 13.29 -9.44 0.86
C GLY A 83 13.49 -10.65 -0.07
N ASP A 84 12.84 -11.74 0.23
CA ASP A 84 12.81 -12.92 -0.65
C ASP A 84 11.64 -12.82 -1.65
N ARG A 85 10.50 -12.27 -1.23
CA ARG A 85 9.32 -11.94 -2.05
C ARG A 85 8.70 -10.60 -1.67
N ASN A 86 7.65 -10.20 -2.38
CA ASN A 86 6.88 -9.01 -2.01
C ASN A 86 6.02 -9.28 -0.77
N LEU A 87 6.32 -8.61 0.36
CA LEU A 87 5.54 -8.75 1.60
C LEU A 87 4.08 -8.34 1.41
N ASN A 88 3.84 -7.31 0.59
CA ASN A 88 2.48 -6.81 0.32
C ASN A 88 1.72 -7.66 -0.72
N ARG A 89 2.01 -8.96 -0.73
CA ARG A 89 1.34 -10.02 -1.51
C ARG A 89 1.29 -11.28 -0.66
N ASN A 90 0.18 -12.02 -0.76
CA ASN A 90 -0.01 -13.28 -0.05
C ASN A 90 0.35 -13.19 1.45
N LEU A 91 -0.08 -12.10 2.09
CA LEU A 91 0.19 -11.85 3.50
C LEU A 91 -0.75 -12.73 4.35
N THR A 92 -0.35 -13.97 4.53
CA THR A 92 -1.11 -14.99 5.26
C THR A 92 -0.18 -15.78 6.17
N PRO A 93 -0.52 -15.96 7.45
CA PRO A 93 0.27 -16.82 8.35
C PRO A 93 0.34 -18.26 7.84
N THR A 94 1.48 -18.91 8.10
CA THR A 94 1.72 -20.30 7.71
C THR A 94 2.55 -21.04 8.75
N ASP A 95 2.21 -22.33 8.99
CA ASP A 95 3.00 -23.21 9.86
C ASP A 95 4.30 -23.70 9.19
N ASN A 96 4.42 -23.53 7.88
CA ASN A 96 5.57 -23.96 7.09
C ASN A 96 6.21 -22.77 6.36
N PRO A 97 6.90 -21.84 7.06
CA PRO A 97 7.52 -20.69 6.44
C PRO A 97 8.68 -21.12 5.53
N VAL A 98 8.69 -20.59 4.30
CA VAL A 98 9.71 -20.80 3.27
C VAL A 98 10.52 -19.52 3.06
N ASP A 99 9.84 -18.41 2.85
CA ASP A 99 10.43 -17.10 2.64
C ASP A 99 10.52 -16.30 3.94
N PHE A 100 11.41 -15.31 3.96
CA PHE A 100 11.48 -14.41 5.12
C PHE A 100 10.15 -13.71 5.38
N GLU A 101 9.41 -13.36 4.34
CA GLU A 101 8.10 -12.72 4.44
C GLU A 101 7.03 -13.60 5.10
N ASP A 102 7.19 -14.91 5.11
CA ASP A 102 6.31 -15.81 5.86
C ASP A 102 6.52 -15.66 7.38
N HIS A 103 7.77 -15.46 7.81
CA HIS A 103 8.06 -15.13 9.21
C HIS A 103 7.52 -13.75 9.59
N VAL A 104 7.59 -12.76 8.66
CA VAL A 104 6.96 -11.46 8.87
C VAL A 104 5.44 -11.61 8.97
N ALA A 105 4.81 -12.39 8.10
CA ALA A 105 3.36 -12.63 8.12
C ALA A 105 2.91 -13.27 9.44
N ASN A 106 3.65 -14.28 9.92
CA ASN A 106 3.37 -14.95 11.19
C ASN A 106 3.45 -14.01 12.40
N TRP A 107 4.28 -12.99 12.35
CA TRP A 107 4.39 -11.95 13.37
C TRP A 107 3.37 -10.83 13.18
N LEU A 108 3.22 -10.34 11.95
CA LEU A 108 2.46 -9.14 11.64
C LEU A 108 0.94 -9.37 11.65
N CYS A 109 0.45 -10.47 11.07
CA CYS A 109 -1.00 -10.70 10.97
C CYS A 109 -1.70 -10.78 12.33
N PRO A 110 -1.17 -11.49 13.35
CA PRO A 110 -1.74 -11.43 14.70
C PRO A 110 -1.69 -10.01 15.30
N LEU A 111 -0.65 -9.25 15.00
CA LEU A 111 -0.52 -7.87 15.46
C LEU A 111 -1.58 -6.98 14.79
N LEU A 112 -1.82 -7.11 13.49
CA LEU A 112 -2.90 -6.42 12.79
C LEU A 112 -4.26 -6.79 13.38
N ALA A 113 -4.53 -8.07 13.58
CA ALA A 113 -5.80 -8.56 14.15
C ALA A 113 -6.09 -8.06 15.58
N ALA A 114 -5.05 -7.61 16.31
CA ALA A 114 -5.20 -7.01 17.64
C ALA A 114 -5.56 -5.51 17.60
N HIS A 115 -5.64 -4.90 16.41
CA HIS A 115 -5.95 -3.50 16.19
C HIS A 115 -7.24 -3.33 15.37
N GLU A 116 -7.77 -2.11 15.35
CA GLU A 116 -9.02 -1.76 14.65
C GLU A 116 -8.75 -0.93 13.39
N VAL A 117 -7.62 -0.19 13.39
CA VAL A 117 -7.28 0.77 12.33
C VAL A 117 -5.83 0.57 11.91
N LEU A 118 -5.59 0.52 10.60
CA LEU A 118 -4.26 0.51 10.02
C LEU A 118 -4.04 1.76 9.16
N LEU A 119 -2.91 2.43 9.38
CA LEU A 119 -2.31 3.36 8.44
C LEU A 119 -1.02 2.74 7.91
N ASP A 120 -1.02 2.33 6.64
CA ASP A 120 0.13 1.73 5.96
C ASP A 120 0.81 2.74 5.06
N ILE A 121 2.08 3.07 5.35
CA ILE A 121 2.78 4.16 4.69
C ILE A 121 3.80 3.65 3.70
N HIS A 122 3.54 3.95 2.45
CA HIS A 122 4.32 3.62 1.27
C HIS A 122 4.89 4.86 0.56
N SER A 123 5.64 4.62 -0.48
CA SER A 123 6.06 5.60 -1.49
C SER A 123 6.22 4.89 -2.84
N PHE A 124 6.27 5.63 -3.95
CA PHE A 124 6.28 5.07 -5.29
C PHE A 124 7.51 5.47 -6.11
N GLN A 125 7.77 4.73 -7.19
CA GLN A 125 8.96 4.95 -8.02
C GLN A 125 8.84 6.16 -8.95
N LYS A 126 7.67 6.36 -9.58
CA LYS A 126 7.43 7.36 -10.62
C LYS A 126 6.13 8.10 -10.37
N GLY A 127 6.23 9.43 -10.31
CA GLY A 127 5.15 10.36 -10.03
C GLY A 127 5.61 11.42 -9.03
N ASP A 128 4.77 12.42 -8.81
CA ASP A 128 5.07 13.59 -7.96
C ASP A 128 3.98 13.88 -6.92
N VAL A 129 2.76 13.38 -7.13
CA VAL A 129 1.62 13.72 -6.28
C VAL A 129 1.34 12.60 -5.29
N PRO A 130 1.43 12.86 -3.97
CA PRO A 130 1.00 11.92 -2.94
C PRO A 130 -0.48 11.59 -3.07
N PHE A 131 -0.84 10.34 -2.74
CA PHE A 131 -2.22 9.86 -2.80
C PHE A 131 -2.48 8.78 -1.76
N ALA A 132 -3.75 8.45 -1.55
CA ALA A 132 -4.13 7.35 -0.68
C ALA A 132 -4.98 6.32 -1.42
N LEU A 133 -4.83 5.05 -1.01
CA LEU A 133 -5.72 3.99 -1.45
C LEU A 133 -6.65 3.63 -0.29
N PHE A 134 -7.92 3.44 -0.61
CA PHE A 134 -8.90 2.89 0.31
C PHE A 134 -9.63 1.70 -0.32
N GLY A 135 -10.29 0.95 0.52
CA GLY A 135 -10.90 -0.31 0.15
C GLY A 135 -12.21 -0.19 -0.60
N PRO A 136 -12.85 -1.33 -0.81
CA PRO A 136 -14.11 -1.41 -1.54
C PRO A 136 -15.26 -0.78 -0.75
N LYS A 137 -16.39 -0.60 -1.41
CA LYS A 137 -17.67 -0.34 -0.73
C LYS A 137 -18.04 -1.53 0.17
N ASN A 138 -18.89 -1.27 1.17
CA ASN A 138 -19.42 -2.33 2.01
C ASN A 138 -20.00 -3.47 1.16
N ASN A 139 -19.55 -4.69 1.43
CA ASN A 139 -19.93 -5.85 0.64
C ASN A 139 -19.80 -7.16 1.45
N LYS A 140 -20.30 -8.25 0.85
CA LYS A 140 -20.18 -9.62 1.40
C LYS A 140 -19.45 -10.54 0.42
N SER A 141 -18.49 -10.02 -0.34
CA SER A 141 -17.71 -10.83 -1.27
C SER A 141 -16.87 -11.89 -0.53
N LYS A 142 -16.52 -12.97 -1.24
CA LYS A 142 -15.64 -13.99 -0.65
C LYS A 142 -14.16 -13.59 -0.70
N LEU A 143 -13.82 -12.66 -1.60
CA LEU A 143 -12.44 -12.21 -1.77
C LEU A 143 -12.08 -11.18 -0.72
N GLU A 144 -12.93 -10.15 -0.53
CA GLU A 144 -12.71 -9.09 0.43
C GLU A 144 -14.08 -8.63 0.98
N SER A 145 -14.54 -9.28 2.06
CA SER A 145 -15.74 -8.85 2.77
C SER A 145 -15.44 -7.61 3.60
N PHE A 146 -16.25 -6.56 3.48
CA PHE A 146 -15.98 -5.29 4.13
C PHE A 146 -17.25 -4.60 4.64
N THR A 147 -17.15 -3.94 5.80
CA THR A 147 -18.29 -3.29 6.49
C THR A 147 -17.95 -1.93 7.08
N HIS A 148 -16.76 -1.40 6.86
CA HIS A 148 -16.27 -0.15 7.46
C HIS A 148 -15.97 0.95 6.43
N GLU A 149 -16.64 0.94 5.28
CA GLU A 149 -16.44 1.90 4.18
C GLU A 149 -16.45 3.35 4.66
N GLU A 150 -17.44 3.75 5.46
CA GLU A 150 -17.58 5.12 5.95
C GLU A 150 -16.42 5.54 6.86
N ALA A 151 -16.01 4.67 7.78
CA ALA A 151 -14.93 4.95 8.71
C ALA A 151 -13.58 5.04 7.96
N GLU A 152 -13.33 4.13 7.04
CA GLU A 152 -12.11 4.10 6.23
C GLU A 152 -12.02 5.32 5.31
N ARG A 153 -13.10 5.65 4.59
CA ARG A 153 -13.18 6.83 3.75
C ARG A 153 -13.02 8.11 4.57
N GLY A 154 -13.67 8.18 5.75
CA GLY A 154 -13.56 9.28 6.68
C GLY A 154 -12.12 9.54 7.14
N LEU A 155 -11.36 8.48 7.38
CA LEU A 155 -9.94 8.55 7.68
C LEU A 155 -9.13 9.02 6.46
N ALA A 156 -9.32 8.38 5.31
CA ALA A 156 -8.57 8.69 4.09
C ALA A 156 -8.67 10.17 3.71
N LEU A 157 -9.87 10.75 3.75
CA LEU A 157 -10.12 12.16 3.42
C LEU A 157 -9.46 13.16 4.38
N ARG A 158 -8.86 12.70 5.47
CA ARG A 158 -8.18 13.53 6.48
C ARG A 158 -6.66 13.35 6.50
N LEU A 159 -6.09 12.50 5.66
CA LEU A 159 -4.64 12.26 5.64
C LEU A 159 -3.81 13.46 5.15
N GLY A 160 -4.44 14.45 4.53
CA GLY A 160 -3.75 15.63 3.99
C GLY A 160 -3.28 15.46 2.55
N VAL A 161 -3.87 14.54 1.80
CA VAL A 161 -3.71 14.35 0.36
C VAL A 161 -5.02 14.63 -0.36
N THR A 162 -4.96 14.91 -1.67
CA THR A 162 -6.10 15.32 -2.50
C THR A 162 -6.37 14.36 -3.65
N ARG A 163 -5.72 13.22 -3.68
CA ARG A 163 -5.96 12.16 -4.67
C ARG A 163 -6.19 10.84 -3.97
N PHE A 164 -7.22 10.13 -4.41
CA PHE A 164 -7.61 8.83 -3.84
C PHE A 164 -7.80 7.81 -4.95
N VAL A 165 -7.41 6.57 -4.66
CA VAL A 165 -7.51 5.45 -5.60
C VAL A 165 -8.21 4.29 -4.91
N ASP A 166 -9.13 3.62 -5.60
CA ASP A 166 -9.76 2.38 -5.16
C ASP A 166 -9.69 1.26 -6.20
N GLY A 167 -10.31 0.13 -5.93
CA GLY A 167 -10.44 -0.98 -6.86
C GLY A 167 -9.22 -1.88 -6.98
N TRP A 168 -8.31 -1.83 -6.01
CA TRP A 168 -7.07 -2.60 -6.02
C TRP A 168 -7.30 -4.11 -6.20
N LEU A 169 -7.91 -4.78 -5.22
CA LEU A 169 -7.99 -6.24 -5.22
C LEU A 169 -8.92 -6.78 -6.31
N ASP A 170 -10.02 -6.08 -6.60
CA ASP A 170 -10.92 -6.44 -7.70
C ASP A 170 -10.22 -6.38 -9.06
N THR A 171 -9.40 -5.36 -9.29
CA THR A 171 -8.64 -5.22 -10.54
C THR A 171 -7.52 -6.25 -10.62
N TYR A 172 -6.85 -6.53 -9.51
CA TYR A 172 -5.89 -7.63 -9.42
C TYR A 172 -6.55 -8.98 -9.77
N ALA A 173 -7.73 -9.26 -9.22
CA ALA A 173 -8.47 -10.48 -9.51
C ALA A 173 -8.87 -10.62 -11.01
N LYS A 174 -9.20 -9.50 -11.66
CA LYS A 174 -9.42 -9.48 -13.13
C LYS A 174 -8.14 -9.85 -13.87
N GLY A 175 -6.98 -9.34 -13.45
CA GLY A 175 -5.68 -9.72 -14.01
C GLY A 175 -5.41 -11.22 -13.88
N VAL A 176 -5.67 -11.79 -12.71
CA VAL A 176 -5.55 -13.24 -12.48
C VAL A 176 -6.46 -14.01 -13.41
N ALA A 177 -7.72 -13.60 -13.58
CA ALA A 177 -8.66 -14.25 -14.50
C ALA A 177 -8.14 -14.22 -15.96
N ASN A 178 -7.56 -13.09 -16.38
CA ASN A 178 -6.96 -12.95 -17.71
C ASN A 178 -5.75 -13.88 -17.88
N ARG A 179 -4.89 -14.02 -16.86
CA ARG A 179 -3.76 -14.97 -16.86
C ARG A 179 -4.24 -16.41 -17.05
N VAL A 180 -5.25 -16.82 -16.28
CA VAL A 180 -5.84 -18.16 -16.37
C VAL A 180 -6.43 -18.42 -17.74
N GLU A 181 -7.11 -17.43 -18.33
CA GLU A 181 -7.67 -17.55 -19.68
C GLU A 181 -6.56 -17.67 -20.74
N LEU A 182 -5.51 -16.87 -20.63
CA LEU A 182 -4.36 -16.93 -21.54
C LEU A 182 -3.67 -18.30 -21.48
N LEU A 183 -3.45 -18.83 -20.29
CA LEU A 183 -2.87 -20.17 -20.10
C LEU A 183 -3.70 -21.26 -20.76
N LYS A 184 -5.04 -21.19 -20.63
CA LYS A 184 -5.94 -22.14 -21.29
C LYS A 184 -5.85 -22.07 -22.82
N LYS A 185 -5.68 -20.86 -23.38
CA LYS A 185 -5.57 -20.65 -24.83
C LYS A 185 -4.22 -21.09 -25.39
N THR A 186 -3.13 -20.89 -24.65
CA THR A 186 -1.78 -21.17 -25.12
C THR A 186 -1.29 -22.56 -24.76
N GLY A 187 -2.00 -23.29 -23.88
CA GLY A 187 -1.54 -24.60 -23.38
C GLY A 187 -0.27 -24.51 -22.50
N GLY A 188 0.05 -23.32 -22.01
CA GLY A 188 1.21 -23.10 -21.14
C GLY A 188 1.09 -23.79 -19.77
N SER A 189 2.21 -24.17 -19.16
CA SER A 189 2.25 -24.81 -17.83
C SER A 189 1.79 -23.89 -16.71
N GLY A 190 1.83 -22.57 -16.91
CA GLY A 190 1.56 -21.56 -15.86
C GLY A 190 2.64 -21.52 -14.77
N GLU A 191 3.76 -22.20 -14.96
CA GLU A 191 4.84 -22.22 -13.98
C GLU A 191 5.37 -20.79 -13.73
N GLY A 192 5.42 -20.40 -12.45
CA GLY A 192 5.81 -19.06 -12.04
C GLY A 192 4.72 -17.99 -12.14
N LEU A 193 3.51 -18.30 -12.70
CA LEU A 193 2.41 -17.36 -12.78
C LEU A 193 1.45 -17.53 -11.60
N ASN A 194 1.09 -16.41 -10.98
CA ASN A 194 0.09 -16.42 -9.94
C ASN A 194 -1.32 -16.47 -10.51
N THR A 195 -2.04 -17.52 -10.17
CA THR A 195 -3.41 -17.79 -10.62
C THR A 195 -4.45 -17.76 -9.49
N ASP A 196 -4.06 -17.38 -8.27
CA ASP A 196 -4.99 -17.18 -7.14
C ASP A 196 -5.18 -15.68 -6.89
N PRO A 197 -6.39 -15.11 -6.99
CA PRO A 197 -6.64 -13.71 -6.72
C PRO A 197 -6.33 -13.31 -5.26
N ARG A 198 -6.34 -14.24 -4.31
CA ARG A 198 -5.99 -13.98 -2.92
C ARG A 198 -4.51 -13.64 -2.74
N TYR A 199 -3.67 -13.98 -3.70
CA TYR A 199 -2.27 -13.55 -3.67
C TYR A 199 -2.12 -12.03 -3.68
N GLY A 200 -3.09 -11.27 -4.21
CA GLY A 200 -3.12 -9.81 -4.14
C GLY A 200 -3.28 -9.26 -2.73
N MET A 201 -3.67 -10.09 -1.75
CA MET A 201 -3.90 -9.64 -0.38
C MET A 201 -2.59 -9.21 0.31
N GLY A 202 -2.55 -7.95 0.71
CA GLY A 202 -1.46 -7.34 1.46
C GLY A 202 -1.89 -6.96 2.88
N THR A 203 -1.25 -5.93 3.41
CA THR A 203 -1.45 -5.43 4.78
C THR A 203 -2.87 -4.93 5.02
N THR A 204 -3.42 -4.15 4.08
CA THR A 204 -4.75 -3.57 4.20
C THR A 204 -5.85 -4.62 4.11
N GLU A 205 -5.73 -5.59 3.20
CA GLU A 205 -6.66 -6.71 3.08
C GLU A 205 -6.59 -7.62 4.31
N CYS A 206 -5.38 -7.85 4.86
CA CYS A 206 -5.20 -8.60 6.10
C CYS A 206 -5.91 -7.91 7.28
N MET A 207 -5.78 -6.58 7.41
CA MET A 207 -6.51 -5.81 8.43
C MET A 207 -8.03 -5.91 8.25
N ARG A 208 -8.54 -5.70 7.02
CA ARG A 208 -9.99 -5.79 6.73
C ARG A 208 -10.54 -7.19 7.00
N SER A 209 -9.81 -8.23 6.64
CA SER A 209 -10.21 -9.62 6.91
C SER A 209 -10.24 -9.96 8.40
N SER A 210 -9.51 -9.21 9.22
CA SER A 210 -9.52 -9.32 10.69
C SER A 210 -10.62 -8.49 11.34
N GLY A 211 -11.46 -7.79 10.56
CA GLY A 211 -12.60 -7.01 11.05
C GLY A 211 -12.28 -5.53 11.33
N GLY A 212 -11.09 -5.07 11.00
CA GLY A 212 -10.70 -3.65 11.06
C GLY A 212 -10.88 -2.93 9.72
N TYR A 213 -10.28 -1.73 9.61
CA TYR A 213 -10.21 -0.96 8.38
C TYR A 213 -8.82 -0.34 8.18
N ALA A 214 -8.49 -0.02 6.94
CA ALA A 214 -7.12 0.30 6.58
C ALA A 214 -7.02 1.30 5.43
N VAL A 215 -6.07 2.23 5.53
CA VAL A 215 -5.73 3.12 4.44
C VAL A 215 -4.24 2.99 4.12
N THR A 216 -3.91 2.84 2.83
CA THR A 216 -2.55 2.98 2.36
C THR A 216 -2.30 4.43 1.95
N LEU A 217 -1.22 5.01 2.47
CA LEU A 217 -0.72 6.31 2.05
C LEU A 217 0.52 6.12 1.17
N GLU A 218 0.46 6.60 -0.04
CA GLU A 218 1.59 6.76 -0.95
C GLU A 218 2.13 8.20 -0.80
N CYS A 219 3.14 8.40 0.04
CA CYS A 219 3.53 9.72 0.54
C CYS A 219 4.43 10.53 -0.41
N GLY A 220 4.61 10.08 -1.64
CA GLY A 220 5.44 10.70 -2.66
C GLY A 220 6.44 9.75 -3.30
N GLN A 221 7.29 10.26 -4.18
CA GLN A 221 8.36 9.47 -4.78
C GLN A 221 9.39 9.08 -3.71
N HIS A 222 10.04 7.90 -3.85
CA HIS A 222 10.94 7.32 -2.83
C HIS A 222 12.00 8.29 -2.29
N GLU A 223 12.56 9.14 -3.14
CA GLU A 223 13.64 10.06 -2.83
C GLU A 223 13.15 11.50 -2.58
N ASP A 224 11.83 11.75 -2.64
CA ASP A 224 11.28 13.08 -2.38
C ASP A 224 11.58 13.50 -0.93
N PRO A 225 12.31 14.61 -0.73
CA PRO A 225 12.62 15.12 0.60
C PRO A 225 11.36 15.56 1.37
N GLN A 226 10.24 15.78 0.72
CA GLN A 226 8.96 16.12 1.34
C GLN A 226 8.18 14.89 1.83
N GLY A 227 8.44 13.70 1.29
CA GLY A 227 7.75 12.46 1.62
C GLY A 227 7.63 12.18 3.12
N PRO A 228 8.72 12.30 3.92
CA PRO A 228 8.62 12.13 5.38
C PRO A 228 7.69 13.14 6.06
N GLY A 229 7.61 14.37 5.54
CA GLY A 229 6.69 15.41 6.02
C GLY A 229 5.23 15.09 5.72
N VAL A 230 4.95 14.55 4.54
CA VAL A 230 3.61 14.06 4.16
C VAL A 230 3.20 12.91 5.09
N ALA A 231 4.06 11.92 5.26
CA ALA A 231 3.83 10.77 6.13
C ALA A 231 3.58 11.21 7.60
N TYR A 232 4.38 12.14 8.11
CA TYR A 232 4.23 12.66 9.48
C TYR A 232 2.88 13.35 9.68
N ARG A 233 2.47 14.25 8.76
CA ARG A 233 1.15 14.90 8.83
C ARG A 233 0.01 13.89 8.78
N ALA A 234 0.11 12.87 7.95
CA ALA A 234 -0.91 11.83 7.87
C ALA A 234 -1.04 11.04 9.19
N ILE A 235 0.08 10.69 9.83
CA ILE A 235 0.06 10.07 11.17
C ILE A 235 -0.59 11.00 12.18
N GLU A 236 -0.18 12.25 12.25
CA GLU A 236 -0.72 13.24 13.17
C GLU A 236 -2.22 13.44 12.98
N ASN A 237 -2.66 13.65 11.74
CA ASN A 237 -4.07 13.79 11.38
C ASN A 237 -4.88 12.53 11.76
N THR A 238 -4.33 11.35 11.57
CA THR A 238 -4.96 10.08 11.96
C THR A 238 -5.14 10.01 13.48
N LEU A 239 -4.10 10.33 14.25
CA LEU A 239 -4.15 10.35 15.71
C LEU A 239 -5.21 11.33 16.23
N ILE A 240 -5.27 12.53 15.66
CA ILE A 240 -6.27 13.55 16.03
C ILE A 240 -7.68 13.10 15.62
N HIS A 241 -7.86 12.62 14.39
CA HIS A 241 -9.17 12.16 13.89
C HIS A 241 -9.77 11.05 14.75
N LEU A 242 -8.94 10.09 15.18
CA LEU A 242 -9.36 9.02 16.08
C LEU A 242 -9.51 9.48 17.54
N GLY A 243 -9.16 10.73 17.84
CA GLY A 243 -9.15 11.29 19.19
C GLY A 243 -8.16 10.61 20.13
N LEU A 244 -7.08 10.04 19.58
CA LEU A 244 -6.00 9.43 20.34
C LEU A 244 -5.10 10.48 20.99
N VAL A 245 -4.95 11.64 20.36
CA VAL A 245 -4.22 12.79 20.87
C VAL A 245 -5.07 14.05 20.76
N GLU A 246 -4.75 15.07 21.55
CA GLU A 246 -5.34 16.40 21.41
C GLU A 246 -4.82 17.10 20.16
N GLY A 247 -5.67 17.89 19.53
CA GLY A 247 -5.37 18.70 18.36
C GLY A 247 -6.60 19.39 17.81
N ALA A 248 -6.41 20.34 16.91
CA ALA A 248 -7.52 20.94 16.17
C ALA A 248 -8.17 19.87 15.27
N ALA A 249 -9.49 19.87 15.19
CA ALA A 249 -10.23 18.94 14.35
C ALA A 249 -9.70 18.97 12.90
N VAL A 250 -9.43 17.80 12.34
CA VAL A 250 -8.97 17.67 10.97
C VAL A 250 -10.17 17.56 10.05
N GLU A 251 -10.40 18.60 9.26
CA GLU A 251 -11.50 18.61 8.30
C GLU A 251 -11.23 17.64 7.14
N ALA A 252 -12.28 16.99 6.64
CA ALA A 252 -12.19 16.18 5.44
C ALA A 252 -11.93 17.08 4.22
N VAL A 253 -11.02 16.66 3.34
CA VAL A 253 -10.85 17.35 2.07
C VAL A 253 -12.12 17.18 1.22
N THR A 254 -12.56 18.27 0.60
CA THR A 254 -13.78 18.31 -0.24
C THR A 254 -13.49 18.44 -1.73
N ASP A 255 -12.35 19.04 -2.08
CA ASP A 255 -11.87 19.13 -3.46
C ASP A 255 -10.73 18.12 -3.67
N TYR A 256 -11.06 17.00 -4.30
CA TYR A 256 -10.13 15.90 -4.51
C TYR A 256 -10.43 15.12 -5.79
N GLN A 257 -9.41 14.48 -6.32
CA GLN A 257 -9.54 13.53 -7.43
C GLN A 257 -9.76 12.12 -6.88
N HIS A 258 -10.84 11.47 -7.31
CA HIS A 258 -11.08 10.05 -7.05
C HIS A 258 -10.94 9.24 -8.34
N LEU A 259 -10.08 8.24 -8.30
CA LEU A 259 -9.77 7.34 -9.41
C LEU A 259 -10.06 5.90 -9.00
N SER A 260 -10.66 5.12 -9.90
CA SER A 260 -10.87 3.69 -9.70
C SER A 260 -9.97 2.90 -10.65
N LEU A 261 -9.19 1.97 -10.13
CA LEU A 261 -8.45 1.01 -10.93
C LEU A 261 -9.45 0.11 -11.65
N VAL A 262 -9.31 -0.04 -12.97
CA VAL A 262 -10.27 -0.77 -13.80
C VAL A 262 -9.63 -1.87 -14.65
N GLU A 263 -8.33 -1.74 -14.91
CA GLU A 263 -7.57 -2.67 -15.74
C GLU A 263 -6.15 -2.82 -15.20
N VAL A 264 -5.61 -4.03 -15.31
CA VAL A 264 -4.21 -4.33 -15.07
C VAL A 264 -3.61 -5.01 -16.29
N ASN A 265 -2.42 -4.60 -16.67
CA ASN A 265 -1.62 -5.19 -17.72
C ASN A 265 -0.37 -5.82 -17.10
N ASP A 266 -0.18 -7.11 -17.35
CA ASP A 266 1.01 -7.81 -16.87
C ASP A 266 2.14 -7.70 -17.89
N LYS A 267 3.37 -7.66 -17.39
CA LYS A 267 4.56 -7.87 -18.20
C LYS A 267 4.62 -9.34 -18.62
N GLN A 268 4.81 -9.63 -19.88
CA GLN A 268 4.81 -11.02 -20.41
C GLN A 268 6.21 -11.54 -20.63
N HIS A 269 7.16 -10.63 -20.90
CA HIS A 269 8.56 -10.96 -21.13
C HIS A 269 9.47 -9.86 -20.56
N PHE A 270 10.70 -10.20 -20.21
CA PHE A 270 11.65 -9.22 -19.65
C PHE A 270 11.98 -8.08 -20.66
N GLU A 271 11.89 -8.36 -21.96
CA GLU A 271 12.10 -7.39 -23.05
C GLU A 271 10.87 -6.56 -23.41
N ASP A 272 9.71 -6.76 -22.78
CA ASP A 272 8.57 -5.87 -22.95
C ASP A 272 8.95 -4.45 -22.48
N GLN A 273 8.70 -3.43 -23.31
CA GLN A 273 9.18 -2.06 -23.08
C GLN A 273 8.06 -1.04 -23.20
N PHE A 274 8.09 -0.05 -22.35
CA PHE A 274 7.28 1.15 -22.52
C PHE A 274 7.83 2.00 -23.69
N VAL A 275 6.94 2.63 -24.47
CA VAL A 275 7.35 3.50 -25.59
C VAL A 275 7.88 4.86 -25.13
N ARG A 276 7.60 5.25 -23.90
CA ARG A 276 8.13 6.43 -23.22
C ARG A 276 8.19 6.20 -21.71
N PRO A 277 8.91 7.00 -20.93
CA PRO A 277 8.82 6.94 -19.48
C PRO A 277 7.43 7.41 -19.05
N TRP A 278 6.64 6.49 -18.50
CA TRP A 278 5.35 6.77 -17.89
C TRP A 278 5.53 7.07 -16.41
N SER A 279 4.70 7.97 -15.89
CA SER A 279 4.54 8.23 -14.46
C SER A 279 3.13 7.88 -14.00
N SER A 280 2.98 7.59 -12.70
CA SER A 280 1.63 7.42 -12.14
C SER A 280 0.83 8.70 -12.35
N PHE A 281 -0.40 8.51 -12.84
CA PHE A 281 -1.38 9.54 -13.19
C PHE A 281 -1.12 10.28 -14.50
N ASP A 282 -0.19 9.83 -15.33
CA ASP A 282 -0.13 10.27 -16.73
C ASP A 282 -1.45 9.94 -17.44
N LEU A 283 -2.02 10.94 -18.11
CA LEU A 283 -3.21 10.75 -18.94
C LEU A 283 -2.89 9.86 -20.12
N VAL A 284 -3.83 8.97 -20.43
CA VAL A 284 -3.78 8.11 -21.61
C VAL A 284 -5.12 8.15 -22.34
N ARG A 285 -5.08 8.16 -23.68
CA ARG A 285 -6.26 8.13 -24.52
C ARG A 285 -6.48 6.75 -25.08
N LYS A 286 -7.75 6.37 -25.27
CA LYS A 286 -8.10 5.11 -25.93
C LYS A 286 -7.35 4.96 -27.26
N GLY A 287 -6.66 3.83 -27.44
CA GLY A 287 -5.85 3.53 -28.61
C GLY A 287 -4.41 4.08 -28.55
N GLU A 288 -4.06 4.91 -27.56
CA GLU A 288 -2.69 5.38 -27.38
C GLU A 288 -1.73 4.23 -27.10
N LEU A 289 -0.57 4.24 -27.75
CA LEU A 289 0.46 3.21 -27.59
C LEU A 289 1.18 3.41 -26.26
N ILE A 290 1.11 2.41 -25.39
CA ILE A 290 1.72 2.43 -24.05
C ILE A 290 3.06 1.71 -24.08
N GLY A 291 3.11 0.54 -24.73
CA GLY A 291 4.29 -0.30 -24.76
C GLY A 291 4.31 -1.26 -25.94
N ILE A 292 5.41 -1.95 -26.08
CA ILE A 292 5.62 -2.97 -27.13
C ILE A 292 6.11 -4.24 -26.44
N ARG A 293 5.47 -5.37 -26.78
CA ARG A 293 5.88 -6.71 -26.34
C ARG A 293 7.14 -7.14 -27.06
N HIS A 294 7.88 -8.08 -26.49
CA HIS A 294 9.09 -8.67 -27.09
C HIS A 294 8.88 -9.27 -28.48
N ASN A 295 7.65 -9.73 -28.77
CA ASN A 295 7.26 -10.29 -30.08
C ASN A 295 6.79 -9.23 -31.08
N GLY A 296 6.84 -7.95 -30.71
CA GLY A 296 6.44 -6.81 -31.55
C GLY A 296 4.95 -6.42 -31.37
N ASP A 297 4.15 -7.11 -30.59
CA ASP A 297 2.76 -6.75 -30.35
C ASP A 297 2.66 -5.43 -29.61
N GLU A 298 1.77 -4.56 -30.05
CA GLU A 298 1.50 -3.28 -29.45
C GLU A 298 0.55 -3.40 -28.25
N VAL A 299 0.91 -2.77 -27.14
CA VAL A 299 0.05 -2.62 -25.96
C VAL A 299 -0.54 -1.23 -25.99
N ARG A 300 -1.83 -1.13 -26.30
CA ARG A 300 -2.56 0.12 -26.41
C ARG A 300 -3.59 0.27 -25.31
N ALA A 301 -3.84 1.52 -24.89
CA ALA A 301 -4.90 1.82 -23.93
C ALA A 301 -6.27 1.35 -24.45
N SER A 302 -6.99 0.57 -23.65
CA SER A 302 -8.33 0.09 -23.97
C SER A 302 -9.38 1.20 -23.88
N ARG A 303 -9.07 2.28 -23.17
CA ARG A 303 -9.95 3.39 -22.82
C ARG A 303 -9.16 4.67 -22.50
N ASP A 304 -9.87 5.80 -22.36
CA ASP A 304 -9.33 7.01 -21.75
C ASP A 304 -9.16 6.80 -20.25
N GLY A 305 -8.11 7.36 -19.67
CA GLY A 305 -7.86 7.20 -18.24
C GLY A 305 -6.47 7.67 -17.81
N PHE A 306 -5.95 7.04 -16.79
CA PHE A 306 -4.66 7.35 -16.18
C PHE A 306 -3.84 6.07 -16.03
N ILE A 307 -2.56 6.15 -16.36
CA ILE A 307 -1.59 5.10 -16.00
C ILE A 307 -1.35 5.19 -14.48
N VAL A 308 -1.33 4.04 -13.80
CA VAL A 308 -1.01 3.96 -12.38
C VAL A 308 0.01 2.85 -12.15
N PHE A 309 1.00 3.10 -11.30
CA PHE A 309 2.08 2.17 -10.97
C PHE A 309 2.83 1.59 -12.17
N PRO A 310 3.29 2.41 -13.14
CA PRO A 310 4.10 1.88 -14.24
C PRO A 310 5.43 1.35 -13.68
N ASN A 311 5.71 0.07 -13.93
CA ASN A 311 6.87 -0.60 -13.38
C ASN A 311 7.73 -1.22 -14.49
N THR A 312 8.84 -0.57 -14.83
CA THR A 312 9.80 -1.08 -15.83
C THR A 312 10.55 -2.32 -15.35
N LEU A 313 10.64 -2.51 -14.03
CA LEU A 313 11.40 -3.59 -13.39
C LEU A 313 10.54 -4.83 -13.09
N SER A 314 9.26 -4.84 -13.46
CA SER A 314 8.39 -6.00 -13.32
C SER A 314 8.99 -7.21 -14.05
N GLN A 315 8.85 -8.36 -13.43
CA GLN A 315 9.17 -9.64 -14.05
C GLN A 315 7.98 -10.13 -14.90
N ALA A 316 8.23 -11.09 -15.77
CA ALA A 316 7.18 -11.75 -16.52
C ALA A 316 6.12 -12.35 -15.56
N GLY A 317 4.85 -12.09 -15.84
CA GLY A 317 3.72 -12.51 -14.99
C GLY A 317 3.39 -11.57 -13.84
N GLN A 318 4.14 -10.49 -13.66
CA GLN A 318 3.83 -9.44 -12.68
C GLN A 318 3.17 -8.22 -13.33
N GLU A 319 2.49 -7.43 -12.52
CA GLU A 319 1.82 -6.22 -12.95
C GLU A 319 2.82 -5.24 -13.58
N TRP A 320 2.58 -4.87 -14.84
CA TRP A 320 3.39 -3.88 -15.57
C TRP A 320 2.89 -2.47 -15.34
N PHE A 321 1.57 -2.28 -15.46
CA PHE A 321 0.88 -1.05 -15.13
C PHE A 321 -0.62 -1.30 -14.93
N TYR A 322 -1.27 -0.33 -14.32
CA TYR A 322 -2.72 -0.26 -14.19
C TYR A 322 -3.28 0.89 -15.02
N ILE A 323 -4.55 0.79 -15.41
CA ILE A 323 -5.34 1.92 -15.90
C ILE A 323 -6.41 2.23 -14.85
N ALA A 324 -6.52 3.51 -14.51
CA ALA A 324 -7.57 4.04 -13.66
C ALA A 324 -8.47 5.00 -14.45
N GLU A 325 -9.74 5.05 -14.09
CA GLU A 325 -10.72 6.03 -14.57
C GLU A 325 -11.09 7.01 -13.47
N SER A 326 -11.50 8.23 -13.85
CA SER A 326 -12.09 9.17 -12.90
C SER A 326 -13.41 8.60 -12.38
N ASN A 327 -13.51 8.48 -11.07
CA ASN A 327 -14.75 8.12 -10.41
C ASN A 327 -15.55 9.40 -10.15
N THR A 328 -16.52 9.66 -10.99
CA THR A 328 -17.38 10.86 -10.91
C THR A 328 -18.59 10.66 -9.97
N GLN A 329 -18.61 9.60 -9.17
CA GLN A 329 -19.69 9.41 -8.20
C GLN A 329 -19.50 10.39 -7.05
N PRO A 330 -20.58 11.15 -6.71
CA PRO A 330 -20.58 12.13 -5.64
C PRO A 330 -20.43 11.49 -4.26
#